data_428e6ff06de55df189393f2136b7ffdf
#
_entry.id   428e6ff06de55df189393f2136b7ffdf
#
_cell.length_a   1.000
_cell.length_b   1.000
_cell.length_c   1.000
_cell.angle_alpha   90.00
_cell.angle_beta   90.00
_cell.angle_gamma   90.00
#
_symmetry.space_group_name_H-M   'P 1'
#
loop_
_entity.id
_entity.type
_entity.pdbx_description
1 polymer ?
#
loop_
_entity_poly.entity_id
_entity_poly.type
_entity_poly.pdbx_seq_one_letter_code
_entity_poly.pdbx_strand_id
1 'polypeptide(L)'
;MIVLIDNYDSFSYNVYQLIGSVKPDIKVVRNDEVTIKELEAMKPEALILSPGPGKPEDAGICIESIKYFKDKLPILGICLGHQSICEAFGGTVSYAKEMMHGKQKEIRKVGKSRMFEGLPETFPAARYHSLAAIRDTLPEELVVTAESEDGEVMALEHKEYPIFGLQFHPESVMTPDGKTMIENFMKVIRDR
;
A
#
# COMPACT_ATOMS: atom_id res chain seq x y z
N MET A 1 14.83 8.53 7.10
CA MET A 1 13.58 9.27 6.88
C MET A 1 12.70 8.52 5.89
N ILE A 2 11.44 8.36 6.21
CA ILE A 2 10.42 7.82 5.30
C ILE A 2 9.76 8.98 4.57
N VAL A 3 9.51 8.83 3.27
CA VAL A 3 8.69 9.80 2.53
C VAL A 3 7.30 9.20 2.32
N LEU A 4 6.28 9.92 2.77
CA LEU A 4 4.87 9.63 2.54
C LEU A 4 4.38 10.50 1.39
N ILE A 5 4.02 9.87 0.27
CA ILE A 5 3.39 10.57 -0.86
C ILE A 5 1.89 10.64 -0.58
N ASP A 6 1.41 11.85 -0.36
CA ASP A 6 0.00 12.14 -0.07
C ASP A 6 -0.80 12.31 -1.36
N ASN A 7 -1.79 11.45 -1.55
CA ASN A 7 -2.69 11.46 -2.70
C ASN A 7 -3.95 12.31 -2.45
N TYR A 8 -3.85 13.39 -1.65
CA TYR A 8 -4.98 14.26 -1.31
C TYR A 8 -6.12 13.51 -0.63
N ASP A 9 -5.77 12.57 0.23
CA ASP A 9 -6.72 11.74 0.95
C ASP A 9 -7.13 12.38 2.28
N SER A 10 -8.41 12.28 2.63
CA SER A 10 -8.92 12.75 3.92
C SER A 10 -8.37 11.97 5.12
N PHE A 11 -7.84 10.75 4.89
CA PHE A 11 -7.25 9.89 5.92
C PHE A 11 -5.72 9.96 5.98
N SER A 12 -5.06 10.80 5.18
CA SER A 12 -3.59 10.89 5.17
C SER A 12 -3.01 11.25 6.52
N TYR A 13 -3.70 12.05 7.32
CA TYR A 13 -3.28 12.37 8.68
C TYR A 13 -3.26 11.12 9.58
N ASN A 14 -4.24 10.23 9.44
CA ASN A 14 -4.27 8.98 10.20
C ASN A 14 -3.15 8.03 9.77
N VAL A 15 -2.84 7.98 8.47
CA VAL A 15 -1.68 7.23 7.95
C VAL A 15 -0.40 7.79 8.55
N TYR A 16 -0.22 9.11 8.50
CA TYR A 16 0.94 9.78 9.10
C TYR A 16 1.10 9.45 10.59
N GLN A 17 0.00 9.51 11.35
CA GLN A 17 0.02 9.20 12.78
C GLN A 17 0.38 7.73 13.04
N LEU A 18 -0.19 6.80 12.28
CA LEU A 18 0.12 5.38 12.44
C LEU A 18 1.60 5.10 12.19
N ILE A 19 2.14 5.60 11.09
CA ILE A 19 3.56 5.43 10.75
C ILE A 19 4.42 6.12 11.81
N GLY A 20 4.07 7.35 12.19
CA GLY A 20 4.80 8.14 13.18
C GLY A 20 4.84 7.51 14.57
N SER A 21 3.85 6.71 14.93
CA SER A 21 3.83 5.97 16.19
C SER A 21 4.92 4.90 16.25
N VAL A 22 5.41 4.45 15.10
CA VAL A 22 6.46 3.42 14.98
C VAL A 22 7.79 4.05 14.58
N LYS A 23 7.77 5.00 13.64
CA LYS A 23 8.95 5.73 13.16
C LYS A 23 8.60 7.19 12.90
N PRO A 24 8.98 8.11 13.78
CA PRO A 24 8.58 9.52 13.69
C PRO A 24 9.28 10.34 12.60
N ASP A 25 10.38 9.87 12.03
CA ASP A 25 11.11 10.58 10.98
C ASP A 25 10.44 10.40 9.61
N ILE A 26 9.39 11.18 9.38
CA ILE A 26 8.56 11.13 8.16
C ILE A 26 8.51 12.50 7.52
N LYS A 27 8.64 12.54 6.19
CA LYS A 27 8.35 13.72 5.38
C LYS A 27 7.15 13.46 4.50
N VAL A 28 6.16 14.33 4.56
CA VAL A 28 4.96 14.26 3.70
C VAL A 28 5.17 15.15 2.49
N VAL A 29 4.93 14.63 1.30
CA VAL A 29 4.94 15.38 0.04
C VAL A 29 3.67 15.02 -0.75
N ARG A 30 3.07 16.00 -1.43
CA ARG A 30 1.91 15.73 -2.28
C ARG A 30 2.32 15.15 -3.62
N ASN A 31 1.45 14.35 -4.21
CA ASN A 31 1.75 13.58 -5.43
C ASN A 31 2.03 14.44 -6.67
N ASP A 32 1.67 15.71 -6.67
CA ASP A 32 1.85 16.66 -7.76
C ASP A 32 2.80 17.83 -7.42
N GLU A 33 3.45 17.79 -6.25
CA GLU A 33 4.32 18.87 -5.77
C GLU A 33 5.82 18.54 -5.85
N VAL A 34 6.17 17.31 -6.22
CA VAL A 34 7.57 16.85 -6.26
C VAL A 34 7.87 16.10 -7.55
N THR A 35 9.12 16.15 -7.96
CA THR A 35 9.66 15.37 -9.08
C THR A 35 10.41 14.14 -8.54
N ILE A 36 10.70 13.18 -9.44
CA ILE A 36 11.54 12.01 -9.09
C ILE A 36 12.91 12.45 -8.59
N LYS A 37 13.53 13.46 -9.22
CA LYS A 37 14.84 14.00 -8.79
C LYS A 37 14.80 14.57 -7.39
N GLU A 38 13.73 15.29 -7.06
CA GLU A 38 13.53 15.85 -5.71
C GLU A 38 13.33 14.75 -4.68
N LEU A 39 12.54 13.68 -5.00
CA LEU A 39 12.41 12.52 -4.14
C LEU A 39 13.75 11.82 -3.91
N GLU A 40 14.52 11.60 -4.96
CA GLU A 40 15.84 10.98 -4.86
C GLU A 40 16.81 11.83 -4.01
N ALA A 41 16.77 13.15 -4.17
CA ALA A 41 17.59 14.07 -3.39
C ALA A 41 17.28 14.04 -1.89
N MET A 42 16.06 13.67 -1.50
CA MET A 42 15.68 13.50 -0.10
C MET A 42 16.33 12.27 0.53
N LYS A 43 16.85 11.34 -0.26
CA LYS A 43 17.46 10.08 0.18
C LYS A 43 16.57 9.29 1.14
N PRO A 44 15.33 8.96 0.73
CA PRO A 44 14.40 8.25 1.60
C PRO A 44 14.87 6.82 1.87
N GLU A 45 14.58 6.31 3.07
CA GLU A 45 14.78 4.89 3.42
C GLU A 45 13.68 4.02 2.82
N ALA A 46 12.49 4.57 2.63
CA ALA A 46 11.33 3.91 2.06
C ALA A 46 10.33 4.95 1.55
N LEU A 47 9.46 4.50 0.64
CA LEU A 47 8.30 5.27 0.20
C LEU A 47 7.03 4.63 0.71
N ILE A 48 6.09 5.46 1.15
CA ILE A 48 4.72 5.02 1.44
C ILE A 48 3.79 5.86 0.57
N LEU A 49 2.90 5.18 -0.17
CA LEU A 49 1.94 5.81 -1.05
C LEU A 49 0.58 5.77 -0.37
N SER A 50 0.00 6.93 -0.07
CA SER A 50 -1.24 7.03 0.71
C SER A 50 -2.47 6.56 -0.07
N PRO A 51 -3.58 6.29 0.64
CA PRO A 51 -4.90 6.27 0.00
C PRO A 51 -5.18 7.60 -0.73
N GLY A 52 -6.20 7.60 -1.56
CA GLY A 52 -6.63 8.82 -2.25
C GLY A 52 -7.81 8.56 -3.17
N PRO A 53 -8.42 9.63 -3.70
CA PRO A 53 -9.53 9.53 -4.63
C PRO A 53 -9.06 9.20 -6.05
N GLY A 54 -9.99 8.74 -6.88
CA GLY A 54 -9.76 8.53 -8.30
C GLY A 54 -9.03 7.23 -8.63
N LYS A 55 -8.32 7.25 -9.73
CA LYS A 55 -7.61 6.09 -10.29
C LYS A 55 -6.10 6.26 -10.13
N PRO A 56 -5.32 5.16 -10.22
CA PRO A 56 -3.86 5.25 -10.17
C PRO A 56 -3.24 6.19 -11.20
N GLU A 57 -3.79 6.25 -12.40
CA GLU A 57 -3.33 7.16 -13.45
C GLU A 57 -3.46 8.63 -13.10
N ASP A 58 -4.39 8.97 -12.19
CA ASP A 58 -4.62 10.33 -11.68
C ASP A 58 -3.84 10.64 -10.40
N ALA A 59 -3.04 9.70 -9.92
CA ALA A 59 -2.30 9.81 -8.65
C ALA A 59 -0.90 10.46 -8.82
N GLY A 60 -0.78 11.40 -9.71
CA GLY A 60 0.45 12.18 -9.90
C GLY A 60 1.68 11.29 -10.12
N ILE A 61 2.67 11.45 -9.26
CA ILE A 61 3.98 10.79 -9.37
C ILE A 61 4.00 9.33 -8.91
N CYS A 62 2.90 8.77 -8.41
CA CYS A 62 2.90 7.46 -7.75
C CYS A 62 3.43 6.33 -8.64
N ILE A 63 2.86 6.14 -9.84
CA ILE A 63 3.29 5.06 -10.75
C ILE A 63 4.76 5.26 -11.17
N GLU A 64 5.15 6.48 -11.52
CA GLU A 64 6.52 6.81 -11.89
C GLU A 64 7.50 6.53 -10.75
N SER A 65 7.12 6.88 -9.52
CA SER A 65 7.93 6.62 -8.32
C SER A 65 8.14 5.13 -8.10
N ILE A 66 7.10 4.31 -8.25
CA ILE A 66 7.20 2.85 -8.12
C ILE A 66 8.20 2.31 -9.14
N LYS A 67 8.06 2.68 -10.40
CA LYS A 67 8.93 2.23 -11.49
C LYS A 67 10.40 2.63 -11.27
N TYR A 68 10.63 3.85 -10.78
CA TYR A 68 11.98 4.37 -10.56
C TYR A 68 12.66 3.75 -9.33
N PHE A 69 11.93 3.61 -8.24
CA PHE A 69 12.49 3.18 -6.95
C PHE A 69 12.35 1.67 -6.65
N LYS A 70 11.74 0.89 -7.53
CA LYS A 70 11.40 -0.53 -7.29
C LYS A 70 12.58 -1.39 -6.81
N ASP A 71 13.77 -1.15 -7.34
CA ASP A 71 14.99 -1.90 -7.01
C ASP A 71 15.92 -1.14 -6.03
N LYS A 72 15.50 0.04 -5.56
CA LYS A 72 16.33 0.93 -4.77
C LYS A 72 15.93 0.97 -3.29
N LEU A 73 14.65 0.89 -2.99
CA LEU A 73 14.16 1.01 -1.62
C LEU A 73 12.79 0.34 -1.41
N PRO A 74 12.42 0.01 -0.16
CA PRO A 74 11.11 -0.53 0.14
C PRO A 74 9.98 0.43 -0.20
N ILE A 75 8.87 -0.12 -0.70
CA ILE A 75 7.66 0.65 -1.05
C ILE A 75 6.44 -0.02 -0.44
N LEU A 76 5.61 0.76 0.24
CA LEU A 76 4.30 0.34 0.72
C LEU A 76 3.22 1.20 0.09
N GLY A 77 2.28 0.59 -0.61
CA GLY A 77 1.11 1.27 -1.17
C GLY A 77 -0.16 0.91 -0.40
N ILE A 78 -0.96 1.91 -0.05
CA ILE A 78 -2.22 1.74 0.69
C ILE A 78 -3.37 2.22 -0.19
N CYS A 79 -4.37 1.38 -0.41
CA CYS A 79 -5.56 1.64 -1.23
C CYS A 79 -5.18 2.13 -2.63
N LEU A 80 -5.27 3.40 -2.93
CA LEU A 80 -4.81 3.97 -4.21
C LEU A 80 -3.33 3.66 -4.48
N GLY A 81 -2.49 3.69 -3.46
CA GLY A 81 -1.08 3.31 -3.56
C GLY A 81 -0.88 1.84 -3.94
N HIS A 82 -1.69 0.94 -3.40
CA HIS A 82 -1.72 -0.47 -3.78
C HIS A 82 -2.15 -0.65 -5.25
N GLN A 83 -3.19 0.06 -5.66
CA GLN A 83 -3.67 0.05 -7.05
C GLN A 83 -2.61 0.60 -8.01
N SER A 84 -1.86 1.61 -7.58
CA SER A 84 -0.73 2.16 -8.33
C SER A 84 0.39 1.12 -8.52
N ILE A 85 0.66 0.30 -7.53
CA ILE A 85 1.61 -0.82 -7.65
C ILE A 85 1.11 -1.82 -8.70
N CYS A 86 -0.15 -2.20 -8.65
CA CYS A 86 -0.74 -3.09 -9.64
C CYS A 86 -0.51 -2.58 -11.07
N GLU A 87 -0.85 -1.33 -11.34
CA GLU A 87 -0.71 -0.74 -12.67
C GLU A 87 0.75 -0.49 -13.07
N ALA A 88 1.62 -0.13 -12.12
CA ALA A 88 3.04 0.08 -12.40
C ALA A 88 3.72 -1.17 -12.98
N PHE A 89 3.25 -2.35 -12.61
CA PHE A 89 3.76 -3.63 -13.10
C PHE A 89 2.90 -4.25 -14.22
N GLY A 90 1.92 -3.52 -14.74
CA GLY A 90 1.13 -3.93 -15.91
C GLY A 90 -0.18 -4.65 -15.61
N GLY A 91 -0.57 -4.74 -14.34
CA GLY A 91 -1.90 -5.22 -13.97
C GLY A 91 -2.99 -4.18 -14.26
N THR A 92 -4.23 -4.59 -14.18
CA THR A 92 -5.39 -3.73 -14.41
C THR A 92 -6.15 -3.48 -13.10
N VAL A 93 -6.53 -2.24 -12.88
CA VAL A 93 -7.44 -1.82 -11.81
C VAL A 93 -8.78 -1.46 -12.44
N SER A 94 -9.87 -2.02 -11.93
CA SER A 94 -11.22 -1.76 -12.41
C SER A 94 -12.21 -1.89 -11.26
N TYR A 95 -13.50 -1.91 -11.55
CA TYR A 95 -14.53 -1.96 -10.53
C TYR A 95 -14.39 -3.19 -9.65
N ALA A 96 -14.47 -2.98 -8.33
CA ALA A 96 -14.53 -4.04 -7.34
C ALA A 96 -15.83 -4.85 -7.48
N LYS A 97 -15.81 -6.09 -7.00
CA LYS A 97 -17.01 -6.95 -6.98
C LYS A 97 -18.13 -6.34 -6.15
N GLU A 98 -17.76 -5.67 -5.05
CA GLU A 98 -18.67 -4.94 -4.19
C GLU A 98 -18.05 -3.59 -3.83
N MET A 99 -18.82 -2.51 -3.95
CA MET A 99 -18.38 -1.19 -3.50
C MET A 99 -18.31 -1.18 -1.97
N MET A 100 -17.14 -0.83 -1.45
CA MET A 100 -16.88 -0.70 -0.02
C MET A 100 -16.83 0.75 0.40
N HIS A 101 -17.60 1.08 1.42
CA HIS A 101 -17.68 2.44 1.94
C HIS A 101 -17.64 2.44 3.47
N GLY A 102 -16.43 2.27 4.01
CA GLY A 102 -16.21 2.26 5.45
C GLY A 102 -16.74 1.01 6.15
N LYS A 103 -16.53 -0.16 5.57
CA LYS A 103 -16.96 -1.44 6.16
C LYS A 103 -15.77 -2.21 6.71
N GLN A 104 -15.93 -2.77 7.91
CA GLN A 104 -15.01 -3.77 8.43
C GLN A 104 -15.38 -5.13 7.85
N LYS A 105 -14.41 -5.81 7.25
CA LYS A 105 -14.57 -7.14 6.66
C LYS A 105 -13.40 -8.04 7.05
N GLU A 106 -13.66 -9.34 7.07
CA GLU A 106 -12.61 -10.33 7.27
C GLU A 106 -11.73 -10.46 6.03
N ILE A 107 -10.42 -10.44 6.25
CA ILE A 107 -9.39 -10.63 5.22
C ILE A 107 -8.66 -11.93 5.55
N ARG A 108 -8.43 -12.76 4.53
CA ARG A 108 -7.72 -14.03 4.66
C ARG A 108 -6.33 -13.93 4.05
N LYS A 109 -5.31 -14.39 4.78
CA LYS A 109 -3.96 -14.50 4.25
C LYS A 109 -3.87 -15.57 3.18
N VAL A 110 -3.04 -15.31 2.17
CA VAL A 110 -2.72 -16.26 1.09
C VAL A 110 -1.19 -16.41 1.03
N GLY A 111 -0.71 -17.62 1.27
CA GLY A 111 0.74 -17.86 1.31
C GLY A 111 1.43 -17.18 2.48
N LYS A 112 2.71 -16.87 2.29
CA LYS A 112 3.53 -16.22 3.31
C LYS A 112 3.84 -14.78 2.90
N SER A 113 3.75 -13.85 3.84
CA SER A 113 4.13 -12.45 3.66
C SER A 113 4.75 -11.91 4.93
N ARG A 114 5.83 -11.15 4.79
CA ARG A 114 6.45 -10.46 5.91
C ARG A 114 5.51 -9.41 6.53
N MET A 115 4.63 -8.83 5.71
CA MET A 115 3.65 -7.84 6.18
C MET A 115 2.69 -8.40 7.23
N PHE A 116 2.41 -9.70 7.17
CA PHE A 116 1.41 -10.36 8.02
C PHE A 116 2.01 -11.28 9.08
N GLU A 117 3.30 -11.17 9.34
CA GLU A 117 3.95 -11.91 10.44
C GLU A 117 3.29 -11.55 11.77
N GLY A 118 2.94 -12.58 12.56
CA GLY A 118 2.29 -12.41 13.85
C GLY A 118 0.78 -12.22 13.80
N LEU A 119 0.17 -12.13 12.61
CA LEU A 119 -1.27 -12.03 12.46
C LEU A 119 -1.92 -13.41 12.33
N PRO A 120 -3.20 -13.56 12.77
CA PRO A 120 -3.96 -14.79 12.55
C PRO A 120 -4.24 -15.02 11.05
N GLU A 121 -4.71 -16.20 10.70
CA GLU A 121 -5.03 -16.60 9.32
C GLU A 121 -6.06 -15.67 8.67
N THR A 122 -7.04 -15.22 9.45
CA THR A 122 -8.00 -14.19 9.06
C THR A 122 -7.95 -13.06 10.07
N PHE A 123 -8.14 -11.84 9.60
CA PHE A 123 -8.14 -10.66 10.45
C PHE A 123 -9.13 -9.61 9.91
N PRO A 124 -9.75 -8.80 10.80
CA PRO A 124 -10.66 -7.74 10.36
C PRO A 124 -9.87 -6.54 9.82
N ALA A 125 -10.38 -5.93 8.77
CA ALA A 125 -9.78 -4.73 8.18
C ALA A 125 -10.84 -3.82 7.56
N ALA A 126 -10.56 -2.53 7.57
CA ALA A 126 -11.43 -1.51 7.00
C ALA A 126 -11.25 -1.41 5.49
N ARG A 127 -12.35 -1.38 4.77
CA ARG A 127 -12.38 -1.25 3.31
C ARG A 127 -13.15 0.01 2.89
N TYR A 128 -12.53 0.82 2.02
CA TYR A 128 -13.07 2.10 1.49
C TYR A 128 -12.74 2.21 0.01
N HIS A 129 -13.19 1.27 -0.84
CA HIS A 129 -12.82 1.29 -2.25
C HIS A 129 -13.96 0.83 -3.17
N SER A 130 -14.03 1.45 -4.34
CA SER A 130 -14.90 1.04 -5.45
C SER A 130 -14.13 0.37 -6.59
N LEU A 131 -12.79 0.47 -6.55
CA LEU A 131 -11.88 -0.15 -7.53
C LEU A 131 -11.02 -1.19 -6.82
N ALA A 132 -10.55 -2.15 -7.59
CA ALA A 132 -9.67 -3.22 -7.10
C ALA A 132 -8.74 -3.72 -8.21
N ALA A 133 -7.62 -4.31 -7.82
CA ALA A 133 -6.75 -5.02 -8.75
C ALA A 133 -7.48 -6.26 -9.29
N ILE A 134 -7.49 -6.42 -10.60
CA ILE A 134 -8.12 -7.58 -11.25
C ILE A 134 -7.12 -8.72 -11.26
N ARG A 135 -7.40 -9.77 -10.48
CA ARG A 135 -6.48 -10.90 -10.22
C ARG A 135 -5.91 -11.49 -11.50
N ASP A 136 -6.73 -11.77 -12.51
CA ASP A 136 -6.32 -12.42 -13.75
C ASP A 136 -5.40 -11.57 -14.63
N THR A 137 -5.28 -10.28 -14.34
CA THR A 137 -4.40 -9.35 -15.06
C THR A 137 -3.06 -9.16 -14.40
N LEU A 138 -2.86 -9.70 -13.19
CA LEU A 138 -1.61 -9.52 -12.44
C LEU A 138 -0.45 -10.20 -13.16
N PRO A 139 0.69 -9.51 -13.30
CA PRO A 139 1.87 -10.12 -13.90
C PRO A 139 2.47 -11.17 -12.94
N GLU A 140 3.34 -12.03 -13.47
CA GLU A 140 3.95 -13.11 -12.70
C GLU A 140 4.77 -12.61 -11.51
N GLU A 141 5.38 -11.43 -11.61
CA GLU A 141 6.19 -10.84 -10.53
C GLU A 141 5.37 -10.32 -9.33
N LEU A 142 4.06 -10.17 -9.45
CA LEU A 142 3.18 -9.78 -8.34
C LEU A 142 2.43 -10.99 -7.79
N VAL A 143 2.49 -11.16 -6.49
CA VAL A 143 1.85 -12.27 -5.77
C VAL A 143 0.75 -11.72 -4.86
N VAL A 144 -0.43 -12.34 -4.92
CA VAL A 144 -1.52 -12.04 -3.98
C VAL A 144 -1.19 -12.64 -2.62
N THR A 145 -1.20 -11.83 -1.57
CA THR A 145 -0.87 -12.24 -0.20
C THR A 145 -2.03 -12.16 0.77
N ALA A 146 -3.13 -11.55 0.37
CA ALA A 146 -4.39 -11.59 1.11
C ALA A 146 -5.56 -11.37 0.15
N GLU A 147 -6.70 -11.92 0.52
CA GLU A 147 -7.94 -11.81 -0.26
C GLU A 147 -9.15 -11.66 0.66
N SER A 148 -10.23 -11.09 0.12
CA SER A 148 -11.53 -11.05 0.78
C SER A 148 -12.24 -12.41 0.65
N GLU A 149 -13.38 -12.54 1.36
CA GLU A 149 -14.20 -13.75 1.32
C GLU A 149 -14.64 -14.12 -0.12
N ASP A 150 -14.93 -13.12 -0.94
CA ASP A 150 -15.34 -13.32 -2.35
C ASP A 150 -14.15 -13.39 -3.33
N GLY A 151 -12.92 -13.48 -2.83
CA GLY A 151 -11.72 -13.65 -3.63
C GLY A 151 -11.14 -12.38 -4.25
N GLU A 152 -11.60 -11.20 -3.81
CA GLU A 152 -11.01 -9.92 -4.23
C GLU A 152 -9.59 -9.79 -3.70
N VAL A 153 -8.66 -9.26 -4.50
CA VAL A 153 -7.28 -9.00 -4.08
C VAL A 153 -7.27 -7.94 -3.00
N MET A 154 -6.79 -8.29 -1.80
CA MET A 154 -6.71 -7.37 -0.66
C MET A 154 -5.28 -6.99 -0.31
N ALA A 155 -4.30 -7.78 -0.72
CA ALA A 155 -2.89 -7.44 -0.61
C ALA A 155 -2.09 -8.14 -1.70
N LEU A 156 -1.02 -7.49 -2.12
CA LEU A 156 -0.06 -8.05 -3.07
C LEU A 156 1.36 -7.66 -2.67
N GLU A 157 2.33 -8.41 -3.19
CA GLU A 157 3.74 -8.06 -3.04
C GLU A 157 4.53 -8.48 -4.26
N HIS A 158 5.68 -7.84 -4.47
CA HIS A 158 6.60 -8.23 -5.52
C HIS A 158 7.44 -9.43 -5.06
N LYS A 159 7.71 -10.38 -5.97
CA LYS A 159 8.47 -11.59 -5.66
C LYS A 159 9.91 -11.31 -5.25
N GLU A 160 10.54 -10.31 -5.84
CA GLU A 160 11.97 -10.02 -5.65
C GLU A 160 12.24 -8.75 -4.88
N TYR A 161 11.46 -7.69 -5.13
CA TYR A 161 11.65 -6.38 -4.51
C TYR A 161 10.80 -6.21 -3.27
N PRO A 162 11.23 -5.42 -2.28
CA PRO A 162 10.46 -5.18 -1.07
C PRO A 162 9.31 -4.17 -1.32
N ILE A 163 8.36 -4.57 -2.16
CA ILE A 163 7.20 -3.77 -2.55
C ILE A 163 5.94 -4.49 -2.10
N PHE A 164 5.11 -3.79 -1.33
CA PHE A 164 3.91 -4.31 -0.70
C PHE A 164 2.72 -3.40 -0.97
N GLY A 165 1.57 -3.99 -1.27
CA GLY A 165 0.32 -3.25 -1.46
C GLY A 165 -0.78 -3.79 -0.55
N LEU A 166 -1.49 -2.89 0.11
CA LEU A 166 -2.65 -3.18 0.94
C LEU A 166 -3.86 -2.45 0.38
N GLN A 167 -4.90 -3.18 -0.04
CA GLN A 167 -6.14 -2.56 -0.53
C GLN A 167 -6.96 -1.97 0.61
N PHE A 168 -6.88 -2.55 1.79
CA PHE A 168 -7.55 -2.05 2.99
C PHE A 168 -6.74 -0.95 3.68
N HIS A 169 -7.34 -0.34 4.70
CA HIS A 169 -6.78 0.80 5.42
C HIS A 169 -6.20 0.36 6.79
N PRO A 170 -4.88 0.18 6.91
CA PRO A 170 -4.25 -0.20 8.18
C PRO A 170 -4.34 0.91 9.25
N GLU A 171 -4.54 2.16 8.84
CA GLU A 171 -4.64 3.32 9.72
C GLU A 171 -6.00 3.45 10.40
N SER A 172 -7.01 2.73 9.92
CA SER A 172 -8.36 2.79 10.48
C SER A 172 -8.44 2.06 11.82
N VAL A 173 -9.25 2.59 12.74
CA VAL A 173 -9.59 1.91 13.99
C VAL A 173 -10.27 0.55 13.77
N MET A 174 -10.89 0.36 12.59
CA MET A 174 -11.50 -0.91 12.19
C MET A 174 -10.48 -1.95 11.66
N THR A 175 -9.20 -1.61 11.65
CA THR A 175 -8.09 -2.53 11.34
C THR A 175 -7.21 -2.65 12.60
N PRO A 176 -7.59 -3.50 13.58
CA PRO A 176 -6.88 -3.58 14.85
C PRO A 176 -5.41 -3.96 14.73
N ASP A 177 -5.06 -4.76 13.71
CA ASP A 177 -3.70 -5.24 13.48
C ASP A 177 -2.86 -4.31 12.60
N GLY A 178 -3.38 -3.13 12.26
CA GLY A 178 -2.70 -2.20 11.37
C GLY A 178 -1.31 -1.77 11.85
N LYS A 179 -1.15 -1.53 13.15
CA LYS A 179 0.15 -1.17 13.73
C LYS A 179 1.18 -2.29 13.55
N THR A 180 0.79 -3.54 13.77
CA THR A 180 1.65 -4.71 13.56
C THR A 180 2.14 -4.78 12.11
N MET A 181 1.28 -4.50 11.14
CA MET A 181 1.66 -4.46 9.73
C MET A 181 2.73 -3.39 9.47
N ILE A 182 2.56 -2.20 10.02
CA ILE A 182 3.56 -1.12 9.86
C ILE A 182 4.87 -1.49 10.56
N GLU A 183 4.82 -2.08 11.75
CA GLU A 183 6.02 -2.59 12.43
C GLU A 183 6.74 -3.64 11.58
N ASN A 184 6.01 -4.53 10.92
CA ASN A 184 6.57 -5.51 10.00
C ASN A 184 7.24 -4.84 8.80
N PHE A 185 6.64 -3.81 8.23
CA PHE A 185 7.25 -3.01 7.16
C PHE A 185 8.55 -2.33 7.64
N MET A 186 8.59 -1.81 8.86
CA MET A 186 9.81 -1.23 9.43
C MET A 186 10.93 -2.27 9.58
N LYS A 187 10.59 -3.52 9.90
CA LYS A 187 11.57 -4.62 9.90
C LYS A 187 12.15 -4.87 8.51
N VAL A 188 11.33 -4.81 7.46
CA VAL A 188 11.80 -4.92 6.07
C VAL A 188 12.83 -3.83 5.76
N ILE A 189 12.56 -2.59 6.18
CA ILE A 189 13.50 -1.47 5.98
C ILE A 189 14.83 -1.72 6.69
N ARG A 190 14.80 -2.21 7.95
CA ARG A 190 16.01 -2.46 8.74
C ARG A 190 16.86 -3.62 8.23
N ASP A 191 16.24 -4.61 7.59
CA ASP A 191 16.91 -5.83 7.13
C ASP A 191 17.60 -5.70 5.76
N ARG A 192 17.68 -4.48 5.23
CA ARG A 192 18.35 -4.20 3.94
C ARG A 192 19.84 -3.97 4.07
#